data_c2c4469dc124fa2a2dee91614024f28f
#
_entry.id   c2c4469dc124fa2a2dee91614024f28f
#
_cell.length_a   1.000
_cell.length_b   1.000
_cell.length_c   1.000
_cell.angle_alpha   90.00
_cell.angle_beta   90.00
_cell.angle_gamma   90.00
#
_symmetry.space_group_name_H-M   'P 1'
#
loop_
_entity.id
_entity.type
_entity.pdbx_description
1 polymer ?
#
loop_
_entity_poly.entity_id
_entity_poly.type
_entity_poly.pdbx_seq_one_letter_code
_entity_poly.pdbx_strand_id
1 'polypeptide(L)'
;MKVAIIGAGPIGLYFAGLCEQRNIDYVIFEADSFIGGQLTHLYPEKIIYNIPGIEEIKSADYIVLLASNIDSSKIMLGTKINSLDELKTSYDKIIIATGIGEYRPRKLGLENEEKYNVLYSLKDYAFLKNKKVIIFGGGDSALDWAKQLSEISDVTLVHRRDEFRGNAETIKDCDIKIYLSYVPESLTENKIKIKSVKSDPAIELDYDYILVNFGQVVAKTQFESLNNVYYIGDSTGTRTIADGIRQANEIFMKIIY
;
A
#
# COMPACT_ATOMS: atom_id res chain seq x y z
N MET A 1 -2.90 22.95 -22.80
CA MET A 1 -2.47 22.69 -21.40
C MET A 1 -1.72 21.37 -21.39
N LYS A 2 -0.52 21.37 -20.81
CA LYS A 2 0.34 20.20 -20.67
C LYS A 2 0.55 19.87 -19.19
N VAL A 3 0.34 18.62 -18.81
CA VAL A 3 0.34 18.19 -17.40
C VAL A 3 1.49 17.21 -17.14
N ALA A 4 2.30 17.43 -16.09
CA ALA A 4 3.21 16.45 -15.55
C ALA A 4 2.54 15.72 -14.40
N ILE A 5 2.56 14.39 -14.42
CA ILE A 5 2.07 13.53 -13.33
C ILE A 5 3.27 12.80 -12.74
N ILE A 6 3.55 12.95 -11.46
CA ILE A 6 4.67 12.30 -10.78
C ILE A 6 4.13 11.14 -9.95
N GLY A 7 4.42 9.92 -10.40
CA GLY A 7 3.97 8.65 -9.85
C GLY A 7 2.91 7.96 -10.69
N ALA A 8 3.17 6.70 -11.09
CA ALA A 8 2.28 5.82 -11.83
C ALA A 8 1.57 4.81 -10.91
N GLY A 9 1.29 5.19 -9.65
CA GLY A 9 0.40 4.46 -8.77
C GLY A 9 -1.07 4.57 -9.21
N PRO A 10 -2.02 3.90 -8.52
CA PRO A 10 -3.42 3.87 -8.95
C PRO A 10 -4.03 5.26 -9.14
N ILE A 11 -3.68 6.24 -8.31
CA ILE A 11 -4.27 7.57 -8.39
C ILE A 11 -3.64 8.41 -9.51
N GLY A 12 -2.33 8.24 -9.77
CA GLY A 12 -1.67 8.88 -10.92
C GLY A 12 -2.19 8.34 -12.26
N LEU A 13 -2.37 7.00 -12.36
CA LEU A 13 -2.97 6.37 -13.54
C LEU A 13 -4.42 6.80 -13.74
N TYR A 14 -5.21 6.88 -12.67
CA TYR A 14 -6.59 7.39 -12.72
C TYR A 14 -6.63 8.83 -13.24
N PHE A 15 -5.75 9.71 -12.73
CA PHE A 15 -5.68 11.10 -13.17
C PHE A 15 -5.28 11.22 -14.65
N ALA A 16 -4.35 10.37 -15.11
CA ALA A 16 -3.99 10.29 -16.52
C ALA A 16 -5.18 9.88 -17.40
N GLY A 17 -6.01 8.92 -16.94
CA GLY A 17 -7.25 8.56 -17.63
C GLY A 17 -8.24 9.73 -17.75
N LEU A 18 -8.32 10.62 -16.75
CA LEU A 18 -9.12 11.84 -16.86
C LEU A 18 -8.55 12.79 -17.92
N CYS A 19 -7.22 12.89 -18.02
CA CYS A 19 -6.56 13.68 -19.07
C CYS A 19 -6.86 13.13 -20.48
N GLU A 20 -6.79 11.80 -20.67
CA GLU A 20 -7.16 11.14 -21.95
C GLU A 20 -8.60 11.46 -22.37
N GLN A 21 -9.57 11.32 -21.44
CA GLN A 21 -10.97 11.58 -21.71
C GLN A 21 -11.27 13.02 -22.17
N ARG A 22 -10.37 13.96 -21.85
CA ARG A 22 -10.50 15.39 -22.19
C ARG A 22 -9.50 15.88 -23.22
N ASN A 23 -8.73 14.97 -23.84
CA ASN A 23 -7.65 15.28 -24.79
C ASN A 23 -6.64 16.32 -24.25
N ILE A 24 -6.31 16.20 -22.94
CA ILE A 24 -5.29 17.01 -22.30
C ILE A 24 -3.95 16.29 -22.47
N ASP A 25 -2.92 17.01 -22.96
CA ASP A 25 -1.58 16.47 -23.09
C ASP A 25 -0.95 16.26 -21.70
N TYR A 26 -0.34 15.08 -21.48
CA TYR A 26 0.30 14.75 -20.22
C TYR A 26 1.50 13.80 -20.39
N VAL A 27 2.35 13.76 -19.39
CA VAL A 27 3.42 12.77 -19.21
C VAL A 27 3.41 12.28 -17.77
N ILE A 28 3.53 10.97 -17.59
CA ILE A 28 3.69 10.35 -16.28
C ILE A 28 5.18 10.05 -16.06
N PHE A 29 5.74 10.49 -14.94
CA PHE A 29 7.08 10.16 -14.49
C PHE A 29 6.99 9.15 -13.35
N GLU A 30 7.57 7.96 -13.55
CA GLU A 30 7.57 6.89 -12.55
C GLU A 30 9.01 6.49 -12.21
N ALA A 31 9.32 6.49 -10.92
CA ALA A 31 10.66 6.16 -10.43
C ALA A 31 11.01 4.68 -10.58
N ASP A 32 10.01 3.80 -10.47
CA ASP A 32 10.18 2.36 -10.64
C ASP A 32 10.22 1.97 -12.14
N SER A 33 10.69 0.76 -12.42
CA SER A 33 10.68 0.17 -13.75
C SER A 33 9.32 -0.42 -14.16
N PHE A 34 8.28 -0.25 -13.35
CA PHE A 34 6.92 -0.75 -13.56
C PHE A 34 5.89 0.21 -12.94
N ILE A 35 4.65 0.11 -13.42
CA ILE A 35 3.51 0.91 -12.93
C ILE A 35 2.78 0.22 -11.77
N GLY A 36 1.92 0.97 -11.06
CA GLY A 36 0.98 0.47 -10.07
C GLY A 36 1.35 0.77 -8.63
N GLY A 37 2.58 1.24 -8.36
CA GLY A 37 3.03 1.65 -7.04
C GLY A 37 2.78 0.58 -5.97
N GLN A 38 2.15 0.94 -4.85
CA GLN A 38 1.90 0.01 -3.74
C GLN A 38 1.11 -1.24 -4.15
N LEU A 39 0.15 -1.13 -5.06
CA LEU A 39 -0.70 -2.26 -5.45
C LEU A 39 0.10 -3.35 -6.18
N THR A 40 1.05 -2.96 -7.01
CA THR A 40 1.92 -3.90 -7.72
C THR A 40 3.11 -4.34 -6.86
N HIS A 41 3.68 -3.42 -6.08
CA HIS A 41 4.92 -3.69 -5.34
C HIS A 41 4.69 -4.55 -4.09
N LEU A 42 3.58 -4.35 -3.38
CA LEU A 42 3.38 -4.92 -2.05
C LEU A 42 2.40 -6.08 -1.99
N TYR A 43 1.30 -5.98 -2.73
CA TYR A 43 0.19 -6.92 -2.59
C TYR A 43 -0.64 -7.07 -3.87
N PRO A 44 -0.01 -7.52 -4.97
CA PRO A 44 -0.68 -7.63 -6.28
C PRO A 44 -1.87 -8.60 -6.26
N GLU A 45 -1.83 -9.64 -5.42
CA GLU A 45 -2.87 -10.65 -5.27
C GLU A 45 -3.97 -10.27 -4.27
N LYS A 46 -3.84 -9.11 -3.57
CA LYS A 46 -4.83 -8.68 -2.61
C LYS A 46 -6.13 -8.26 -3.30
N ILE A 47 -7.26 -8.70 -2.77
CA ILE A 47 -8.59 -8.26 -3.21
C ILE A 47 -8.91 -6.90 -2.57
N ILE A 48 -9.41 -5.98 -3.38
CA ILE A 48 -9.83 -4.64 -2.98
C ILE A 48 -11.36 -4.57 -3.11
N TYR A 49 -12.05 -4.13 -2.06
CA TYR A 49 -13.51 -4.09 -1.96
C TYR A 49 -14.10 -2.68 -1.97
N ASN A 50 -13.29 -1.64 -1.92
CA ASN A 50 -13.74 -0.27 -1.67
C ASN A 50 -13.43 0.69 -2.81
N ILE A 51 -13.58 0.22 -4.06
CA ILE A 51 -13.46 1.06 -5.25
C ILE A 51 -14.86 1.41 -5.74
N PRO A 52 -15.19 2.69 -5.92
CA PRO A 52 -16.51 3.10 -6.40
C PRO A 52 -16.87 2.41 -7.72
N GLY A 53 -18.03 1.74 -7.76
CA GLY A 53 -18.54 1.03 -8.95
C GLY A 53 -17.93 -0.35 -9.21
N ILE A 54 -17.06 -0.83 -8.34
CA ILE A 54 -16.44 -2.17 -8.42
C ILE A 54 -16.70 -2.88 -7.08
N GLU A 55 -17.37 -4.06 -7.12
CA GLU A 55 -17.68 -4.82 -5.92
C GLU A 55 -16.40 -5.38 -5.29
N GLU A 56 -15.57 -6.07 -6.09
CA GLU A 56 -14.25 -6.55 -5.72
C GLU A 56 -13.34 -6.65 -6.95
N ILE A 57 -12.04 -6.47 -6.75
CA ILE A 57 -11.05 -6.63 -7.80
C ILE A 57 -9.67 -6.94 -7.20
N LYS A 58 -8.87 -7.79 -7.87
CA LYS A 58 -7.46 -7.94 -7.50
C LYS A 58 -6.69 -6.65 -7.73
N SER A 59 -5.74 -6.38 -6.87
CA SER A 59 -4.86 -5.21 -6.96
C SER A 59 -4.15 -5.11 -8.33
N ALA A 60 -3.60 -6.23 -8.81
CA ALA A 60 -2.94 -6.28 -10.11
C ALA A 60 -3.92 -6.00 -11.26
N ASP A 61 -5.12 -6.60 -11.24
CA ASP A 61 -6.14 -6.42 -12.28
C ASP A 61 -6.66 -4.98 -12.31
N TYR A 62 -6.77 -4.34 -11.14
CA TYR A 62 -7.14 -2.93 -11.08
C TYR A 62 -6.11 -2.02 -11.75
N ILE A 63 -4.80 -2.29 -11.59
CA ILE A 63 -3.76 -1.54 -12.30
C ILE A 63 -3.86 -1.77 -13.81
N VAL A 64 -4.10 -3.00 -14.26
CA VAL A 64 -4.33 -3.30 -15.69
C VAL A 64 -5.53 -2.52 -16.22
N LEU A 65 -6.64 -2.49 -15.47
CA LEU A 65 -7.84 -1.72 -15.83
C LEU A 65 -7.55 -0.22 -15.98
N LEU A 66 -6.81 0.38 -15.04
CA LEU A 66 -6.44 1.80 -15.11
C LEU A 66 -5.51 2.07 -16.30
N ALA A 67 -4.51 1.20 -16.52
CA ALA A 67 -3.54 1.34 -17.59
C ALA A 67 -4.16 1.18 -18.98
N SER A 68 -5.23 0.39 -19.12
CA SER A 68 -5.93 0.23 -20.40
C SER A 68 -6.62 1.50 -20.91
N ASN A 69 -6.80 2.51 -20.06
CA ASN A 69 -7.45 3.77 -20.38
C ASN A 69 -6.48 4.91 -20.70
N ILE A 70 -5.18 4.62 -20.82
CA ILE A 70 -4.13 5.62 -21.05
C ILE A 70 -3.16 5.18 -22.15
N ASP A 71 -2.51 6.16 -22.78
CA ASP A 71 -1.44 5.91 -23.73
C ASP A 71 -0.14 5.55 -22.98
N SER A 72 0.29 4.30 -23.09
CA SER A 72 1.51 3.80 -22.43
C SER A 72 2.79 4.51 -22.92
N SER A 73 2.80 5.10 -24.10
CA SER A 73 3.94 5.87 -24.61
C SER A 73 4.22 7.16 -23.83
N LYS A 74 3.22 7.63 -23.05
CA LYS A 74 3.31 8.81 -22.18
C LYS A 74 3.85 8.50 -20.78
N ILE A 75 4.26 7.24 -20.52
CA ILE A 75 4.80 6.82 -19.22
C ILE A 75 6.33 6.72 -19.31
N MET A 76 7.02 7.52 -18.52
CA MET A 76 8.48 7.54 -18.40
C MET A 76 8.87 6.70 -17.16
N LEU A 77 9.06 5.39 -17.35
CA LEU A 77 9.53 4.48 -16.30
C LEU A 77 11.01 4.72 -15.94
N GLY A 78 11.42 4.35 -14.71
CA GLY A 78 12.78 4.54 -14.21
C GLY A 78 13.19 6.01 -14.06
N THR A 79 12.22 6.93 -14.07
CA THR A 79 12.46 8.39 -14.09
C THR A 79 12.07 9.01 -12.77
N LYS A 80 13.01 9.09 -11.83
CA LYS A 80 12.80 9.72 -10.54
C LYS A 80 12.93 11.24 -10.61
N ILE A 81 11.89 11.96 -10.26
CA ILE A 81 11.90 13.42 -10.14
C ILE A 81 12.37 13.81 -8.75
N ASN A 82 13.52 14.47 -8.66
CA ASN A 82 14.10 14.95 -7.40
C ASN A 82 13.88 16.47 -7.19
N SER A 83 13.69 17.25 -8.27
CA SER A 83 13.38 18.68 -8.28
C SER A 83 12.29 18.94 -9.31
N LEU A 84 11.47 19.97 -9.06
CA LEU A 84 10.47 20.44 -10.02
C LEU A 84 11.01 21.47 -11.02
N ASP A 85 12.27 21.88 -10.91
CA ASP A 85 12.81 23.02 -11.68
C ASP A 85 12.68 22.85 -13.19
N GLU A 86 12.96 21.64 -13.71
CA GLU A 86 12.81 21.34 -15.13
C GLU A 86 11.34 21.24 -15.56
N LEU A 87 10.47 20.77 -14.67
CA LEU A 87 9.05 20.60 -14.97
C LEU A 87 8.27 21.92 -14.94
N LYS A 88 8.68 22.88 -14.08
CA LYS A 88 8.01 24.19 -13.95
C LYS A 88 7.97 24.99 -15.24
N THR A 89 8.97 24.83 -16.11
CA THR A 89 9.08 25.56 -17.38
C THR A 89 8.45 24.82 -18.55
N SER A 90 8.26 23.49 -18.43
CA SER A 90 7.83 22.62 -19.52
C SER A 90 6.37 22.19 -19.42
N TYR A 91 5.76 22.36 -18.24
CA TYR A 91 4.39 21.92 -17.94
C TYR A 91 3.56 23.01 -17.27
N ASP A 92 2.32 23.15 -17.71
CA ASP A 92 1.37 24.13 -17.16
C ASP A 92 0.92 23.74 -15.75
N LYS A 93 0.77 22.43 -15.50
CA LYS A 93 0.34 21.87 -14.22
C LYS A 93 1.20 20.67 -13.86
N ILE A 94 1.47 20.51 -12.56
CA ILE A 94 2.24 19.39 -12.00
C ILE A 94 1.40 18.70 -10.94
N ILE A 95 1.16 17.40 -11.12
CA ILE A 95 0.35 16.59 -10.21
C ILE A 95 1.27 15.63 -9.47
N ILE A 96 1.34 15.75 -8.16
CA ILE A 96 2.13 14.90 -7.27
C ILE A 96 1.25 13.74 -6.81
N ALA A 97 1.46 12.56 -7.40
CA ALA A 97 0.77 11.32 -7.09
C ALA A 97 1.73 10.24 -6.58
N THR A 98 2.81 10.66 -5.89
CA THR A 98 3.89 9.78 -5.40
C THR A 98 3.48 8.86 -4.25
N GLY A 99 2.22 8.91 -3.83
CA GLY A 99 1.74 8.11 -2.71
C GLY A 99 2.48 8.49 -1.42
N ILE A 100 2.90 7.48 -0.66
CA ILE A 100 3.68 7.67 0.57
C ILE A 100 5.19 7.81 0.31
N GLY A 101 5.60 7.88 -0.96
CA GLY A 101 7.00 7.91 -1.35
C GLY A 101 7.64 6.52 -1.37
N GLU A 102 8.95 6.46 -1.10
CA GLU A 102 9.70 5.21 -1.07
C GLU A 102 9.13 4.24 -0.02
N TYR A 103 8.84 3.00 -0.46
CA TYR A 103 8.34 1.97 0.44
C TYR A 103 9.42 1.55 1.44
N ARG A 104 9.18 1.85 2.70
CA ARG A 104 9.99 1.37 3.81
C ARG A 104 9.07 0.79 4.88
N PRO A 105 8.89 -0.55 4.92
CA PRO A 105 8.06 -1.18 5.94
C PRO A 105 8.66 -0.94 7.32
N ARG A 106 7.80 -0.72 8.30
CA ARG A 106 8.23 -0.76 9.69
C ARG A 106 8.63 -2.17 10.04
N LYS A 107 9.87 -2.32 10.48
CA LYS A 107 10.45 -3.60 10.84
C LYS A 107 9.80 -4.21 12.07
N LEU A 108 9.92 -5.52 12.22
CA LEU A 108 9.52 -6.25 13.43
C LEU A 108 10.32 -5.72 14.64
N GLY A 109 11.58 -5.34 14.42
CA GLY A 109 12.44 -4.68 15.38
C GLY A 109 13.16 -5.66 16.31
N LEU A 110 13.32 -6.90 15.88
CA LEU A 110 14.04 -7.92 16.61
C LEU A 110 15.44 -8.12 16.01
N GLU A 111 16.38 -8.52 16.85
CA GLU A 111 17.74 -8.80 16.42
C GLU A 111 17.79 -9.98 15.44
N ASN A 112 18.56 -9.80 14.36
CA ASN A 112 18.74 -10.80 13.29
C ASN A 112 17.45 -11.26 12.58
N GLU A 113 16.38 -10.46 12.58
CA GLU A 113 15.10 -10.84 11.96
C GLU A 113 15.23 -11.16 10.47
N GLU A 114 16.25 -10.63 9.79
CA GLU A 114 16.55 -10.88 8.37
C GLU A 114 17.06 -12.30 8.08
N LYS A 115 17.44 -13.05 9.10
CA LYS A 115 17.89 -14.43 8.97
C LYS A 115 16.75 -15.43 9.00
N TYR A 116 15.53 -14.98 9.30
CA TYR A 116 14.36 -15.81 9.50
C TYR A 116 13.28 -15.49 8.46
N ASN A 117 12.25 -16.32 8.40
CA ASN A 117 11.14 -16.17 7.45
C ASN A 117 10.21 -15.01 7.84
N VAL A 118 10.74 -13.78 7.94
CA VAL A 118 9.99 -12.57 8.24
C VAL A 118 9.71 -11.82 6.94
N LEU A 119 8.44 -11.67 6.59
CA LEU A 119 7.94 -11.08 5.36
C LEU A 119 7.33 -9.71 5.65
N TYR A 120 7.60 -8.75 4.79
CA TYR A 120 7.08 -7.39 4.87
C TYR A 120 6.12 -7.04 3.72
N SER A 121 6.02 -7.93 2.75
CA SER A 121 5.08 -7.88 1.63
C SER A 121 4.84 -9.29 1.10
N LEU A 122 3.69 -9.52 0.48
CA LEU A 122 3.37 -10.77 -0.20
C LEU A 122 2.97 -10.46 -1.64
N LYS A 123 3.79 -10.92 -2.59
CA LYS A 123 3.49 -10.87 -4.04
C LYS A 123 2.76 -12.11 -4.51
N ASP A 124 3.09 -13.23 -3.92
CA ASP A 124 2.45 -14.53 -4.08
C ASP A 124 2.36 -15.14 -2.68
N TYR A 125 1.32 -15.89 -2.38
CA TYR A 125 1.13 -16.50 -1.08
C TYR A 125 0.80 -18.02 -1.16
N ALA A 126 0.84 -18.61 -2.36
CA ALA A 126 0.56 -20.04 -2.53
C ALA A 126 1.52 -20.94 -1.73
N PHE A 127 2.77 -20.50 -1.53
CA PHE A 127 3.78 -21.21 -0.75
C PHE A 127 3.46 -21.27 0.76
N LEU A 128 2.52 -20.45 1.24
CA LEU A 128 2.07 -20.43 2.64
C LEU A 128 1.02 -21.53 2.93
N LYS A 129 0.56 -22.26 1.92
CA LYS A 129 -0.44 -23.32 2.10
C LYS A 129 0.00 -24.35 3.14
N ASN A 130 -0.87 -24.65 4.12
CA ASN A 130 -0.64 -25.55 5.24
C ASN A 130 0.53 -25.13 6.17
N LYS A 131 0.88 -23.84 6.19
CA LYS A 131 1.92 -23.25 7.03
C LYS A 131 1.33 -22.57 8.26
N LYS A 132 2.13 -22.49 9.34
CA LYS A 132 1.83 -21.67 10.50
C LYS A 132 2.29 -20.24 10.20
N VAL A 133 1.35 -19.32 10.03
CA VAL A 133 1.64 -17.92 9.69
C VAL A 133 1.24 -17.00 10.83
N ILE A 134 2.20 -16.27 11.37
CA ILE A 134 1.92 -15.23 12.36
C ILE A 134 1.86 -13.88 11.67
N ILE A 135 0.76 -13.16 11.83
CA ILE A 135 0.57 -11.81 11.29
C ILE A 135 0.67 -10.81 12.43
N PHE A 136 1.62 -9.89 12.34
CA PHE A 136 1.72 -8.75 13.26
C PHE A 136 1.07 -7.52 12.67
N GLY A 137 -0.02 -7.05 13.28
CA GLY A 137 -0.73 -5.86 12.84
C GLY A 137 -2.14 -5.75 13.41
N GLY A 138 -2.89 -4.73 13.03
CA GLY A 138 -4.27 -4.51 13.49
C GLY A 138 -4.95 -3.39 12.71
N GLY A 139 -4.45 -3.05 11.56
CA GLY A 139 -5.13 -2.22 10.55
C GLY A 139 -5.75 -3.09 9.47
N ASP A 140 -6.49 -2.48 8.54
CA ASP A 140 -7.22 -3.17 7.47
C ASP A 140 -6.33 -4.17 6.71
N SER A 141 -5.09 -3.78 6.35
CA SER A 141 -4.17 -4.69 5.65
C SER A 141 -3.83 -5.97 6.42
N ALA A 142 -3.72 -5.90 7.76
CA ALA A 142 -3.46 -7.09 8.57
C ALA A 142 -4.69 -7.99 8.64
N LEU A 143 -5.87 -7.40 8.77
CA LEU A 143 -7.14 -8.11 8.83
C LEU A 143 -7.51 -8.76 7.49
N ASP A 144 -7.28 -8.05 6.38
CA ASP A 144 -7.48 -8.60 5.03
C ASP A 144 -6.57 -9.81 4.78
N TRP A 145 -5.26 -9.71 5.15
CA TRP A 145 -4.35 -10.85 5.03
C TRP A 145 -4.73 -11.98 5.99
N ALA A 146 -5.17 -11.68 7.20
CA ALA A 146 -5.62 -12.71 8.14
C ALA A 146 -6.81 -13.49 7.57
N LYS A 147 -7.79 -12.79 6.97
CA LYS A 147 -8.92 -13.42 6.27
C LYS A 147 -8.45 -14.28 5.11
N GLN A 148 -7.66 -13.71 4.20
CA GLN A 148 -7.25 -14.38 2.97
C GLN A 148 -6.37 -15.60 3.24
N LEU A 149 -5.45 -15.52 4.21
CA LEU A 149 -4.56 -16.61 4.55
C LEU A 149 -5.22 -17.69 5.42
N SER A 150 -6.28 -17.38 6.17
CA SER A 150 -7.01 -18.37 6.97
C SER A 150 -7.65 -19.48 6.14
N GLU A 151 -7.89 -19.23 4.85
CA GLU A 151 -8.42 -20.24 3.92
C GLU A 151 -7.41 -21.34 3.56
N ILE A 152 -6.10 -21.07 3.73
CA ILE A 152 -5.03 -21.95 3.27
C ILE A 152 -3.97 -22.28 4.33
N SER A 153 -3.94 -21.57 5.46
CA SER A 153 -2.87 -21.60 6.48
C SER A 153 -3.43 -21.61 7.90
N ASP A 154 -2.64 -22.07 8.88
CA ASP A 154 -2.91 -21.88 10.33
C ASP A 154 -2.47 -20.46 10.71
N VAL A 155 -3.42 -19.54 10.84
CA VAL A 155 -3.15 -18.12 11.06
C VAL A 155 -3.24 -17.74 12.51
N THR A 156 -2.23 -17.03 13.00
CA THR A 156 -2.24 -16.35 14.30
C THR A 156 -2.06 -14.85 14.08
N LEU A 157 -3.01 -14.04 14.57
CA LEU A 157 -2.97 -12.58 14.50
C LEU A 157 -2.53 -11.99 15.84
N VAL A 158 -1.46 -11.20 15.84
CA VAL A 158 -0.91 -10.54 17.04
C VAL A 158 -1.02 -9.04 16.90
N HIS A 159 -1.67 -8.39 17.86
CA HIS A 159 -1.84 -6.94 17.87
C HIS A 159 -1.45 -6.32 19.22
N ARG A 160 -0.75 -5.17 19.17
CA ARG A 160 -0.22 -4.48 20.36
C ARG A 160 -1.28 -3.78 21.22
N ARG A 161 -2.48 -3.52 20.69
CA ARG A 161 -3.59 -2.86 21.39
C ARG A 161 -4.66 -3.89 21.73
N ASP A 162 -5.61 -3.50 22.55
CA ASP A 162 -6.79 -4.27 22.91
C ASP A 162 -7.91 -4.23 21.86
N GLU A 163 -7.81 -3.29 20.92
CA GLU A 163 -8.77 -3.14 19.82
C GLU A 163 -8.03 -2.98 18.48
N PHE A 164 -8.59 -3.54 17.42
CA PHE A 164 -8.11 -3.31 16.07
C PHE A 164 -8.43 -1.90 15.60
N ARG A 165 -7.53 -1.33 14.79
CA ARG A 165 -7.81 -0.08 14.10
C ARG A 165 -8.61 -0.30 12.81
N GLY A 166 -8.43 -1.46 12.19
CA GLY A 166 -9.17 -1.90 11.00
C GLY A 166 -10.55 -2.46 11.37
N ASN A 167 -11.35 -2.74 10.34
CA ASN A 167 -12.69 -3.29 10.55
C ASN A 167 -12.62 -4.76 11.01
N ALA A 168 -12.90 -5.03 12.29
CA ALA A 168 -12.87 -6.37 12.87
C ALA A 168 -13.88 -7.35 12.24
N GLU A 169 -14.98 -6.86 11.63
CA GLU A 169 -15.94 -7.71 10.90
C GLU A 169 -15.28 -8.48 9.75
N THR A 170 -14.16 -7.98 9.22
CA THR A 170 -13.40 -8.65 8.15
C THR A 170 -12.99 -10.07 8.51
N ILE A 171 -12.70 -10.35 9.79
CA ILE A 171 -12.20 -11.63 10.29
C ILE A 171 -13.17 -12.38 11.19
N LYS A 172 -14.42 -11.93 11.29
CA LYS A 172 -15.44 -12.43 12.18
C LYS A 172 -15.69 -13.94 12.05
N ASP A 173 -15.73 -14.43 10.82
CA ASP A 173 -16.04 -15.84 10.51
C ASP A 173 -14.77 -16.65 10.16
N CYS A 174 -13.58 -16.12 10.48
CA CYS A 174 -12.32 -16.78 10.20
C CYS A 174 -11.87 -17.65 11.38
N ASP A 175 -11.37 -18.85 11.08
CA ASP A 175 -10.72 -19.72 12.08
C ASP A 175 -9.27 -19.29 12.28
N ILE A 176 -9.06 -18.29 13.15
CA ILE A 176 -7.76 -17.72 13.47
C ILE A 176 -7.56 -17.55 14.97
N LYS A 177 -6.31 -17.68 15.42
CA LYS A 177 -5.94 -17.35 16.80
C LYS A 177 -5.62 -15.86 16.91
N ILE A 178 -6.12 -15.19 17.93
CA ILE A 178 -5.93 -13.75 18.13
C ILE A 178 -5.29 -13.47 19.49
N TYR A 179 -4.19 -12.72 19.48
CA TYR A 179 -3.52 -12.20 20.67
C TYR A 179 -3.54 -10.67 20.64
N LEU A 180 -4.39 -10.07 21.47
CA LEU A 180 -4.47 -8.62 21.65
C LEU A 180 -3.59 -8.18 22.82
N SER A 181 -3.08 -6.98 22.76
CA SER A 181 -2.17 -6.40 23.76
C SER A 181 -0.83 -7.13 23.87
N TYR A 182 -0.33 -7.71 22.76
CA TYR A 182 0.96 -8.38 22.70
C TYR A 182 1.88 -7.74 21.65
N VAL A 183 3.18 -7.76 21.93
CA VAL A 183 4.25 -7.29 21.05
C VAL A 183 5.34 -8.35 20.92
N PRO A 184 6.10 -8.38 19.82
CA PRO A 184 7.23 -9.30 19.67
C PRO A 184 8.31 -8.98 20.72
N GLU A 185 8.97 -10.02 21.26
CA GLU A 185 10.04 -9.91 22.25
C GLU A 185 11.36 -10.54 21.78
N SER A 186 11.31 -11.76 21.27
CA SER A 186 12.49 -12.45 20.74
C SER A 186 12.11 -13.44 19.66
N LEU A 187 13.06 -13.77 18.78
CA LEU A 187 12.86 -14.58 17.59
C LEU A 187 13.95 -15.65 17.47
N THR A 188 13.57 -16.84 17.09
CA THR A 188 14.46 -17.95 16.71
C THR A 188 13.99 -18.51 15.36
N GLU A 189 14.62 -19.59 14.85
CA GLU A 189 14.34 -20.14 13.53
C GLU A 189 12.86 -20.53 13.32
N ASN A 190 12.19 -21.04 14.36
CA ASN A 190 10.83 -21.55 14.26
C ASN A 190 9.91 -21.15 15.42
N LYS A 191 10.38 -20.26 16.30
CA LYS A 191 9.61 -19.78 17.44
C LYS A 191 9.77 -18.29 17.64
N ILE A 192 8.66 -17.65 17.98
CA ILE A 192 8.64 -16.25 18.42
C ILE A 192 8.04 -16.15 19.82
N LYS A 193 8.72 -15.43 20.68
CA LYS A 193 8.18 -15.05 21.98
C LYS A 193 7.51 -13.69 21.86
N ILE A 194 6.27 -13.61 22.31
CA ILE A 194 5.49 -12.38 22.41
C ILE A 194 5.26 -12.04 23.88
N LYS A 195 5.32 -10.76 24.21
CA LYS A 195 5.05 -10.27 25.57
C LYS A 195 3.82 -9.39 25.61
N SER A 196 3.06 -9.53 26.70
CA SER A 196 1.91 -8.66 26.97
C SER A 196 2.37 -7.23 27.30
N VAL A 197 1.63 -6.25 26.82
CA VAL A 197 1.76 -4.85 27.26
C VAL A 197 0.94 -4.58 28.53
N LYS A 198 0.13 -5.55 29.00
CA LYS A 198 -0.74 -5.48 30.20
C LYS A 198 -0.24 -6.33 31.36
N SER A 199 0.98 -6.86 31.32
CA SER A 199 1.58 -7.71 32.35
C SER A 199 1.06 -9.16 32.42
N ASP A 200 0.34 -9.65 31.40
CA ASP A 200 0.07 -11.08 31.26
C ASP A 200 1.36 -11.85 30.94
N PRO A 201 1.42 -13.16 31.18
CA PRO A 201 2.59 -13.98 30.87
C PRO A 201 2.99 -13.86 29.41
N ALA A 202 4.30 -13.88 29.14
CA ALA A 202 4.81 -14.03 27.79
C ALA A 202 4.46 -15.39 27.20
N ILE A 203 4.22 -15.44 25.91
CA ILE A 203 3.78 -16.61 25.18
C ILE A 203 4.81 -16.95 24.10
N GLU A 204 5.14 -18.21 23.95
CA GLU A 204 5.97 -18.71 22.86
C GLU A 204 5.06 -19.37 21.81
N LEU A 205 5.21 -18.93 20.55
CA LEU A 205 4.42 -19.41 19.42
C LEU A 205 5.35 -20.03 18.37
N ASP A 206 4.96 -21.18 17.85
CA ASP A 206 5.62 -21.77 16.68
C ASP A 206 5.16 -21.07 15.42
N TYR A 207 6.06 -20.90 14.44
CA TYR A 207 5.75 -20.35 13.13
C TYR A 207 6.61 -20.98 12.03
N ASP A 208 6.08 -20.97 10.81
CA ASP A 208 6.83 -21.20 9.58
C ASP A 208 7.20 -19.84 8.94
N TYR A 209 6.26 -18.86 8.98
CA TYR A 209 6.43 -17.52 8.44
C TYR A 209 5.81 -16.47 9.35
N ILE A 210 6.40 -15.27 9.34
CA ILE A 210 5.88 -14.10 10.01
C ILE A 210 5.60 -13.04 8.95
N LEU A 211 4.37 -12.49 8.92
CA LEU A 211 3.99 -11.36 8.07
C LEU A 211 3.82 -10.10 8.92
N VAL A 212 4.61 -9.07 8.65
CA VAL A 212 4.63 -7.83 9.43
C VAL A 212 3.84 -6.73 8.73
N ASN A 213 2.70 -6.34 9.32
CA ASN A 213 1.80 -5.29 8.83
C ASN A 213 1.72 -4.10 9.82
N PHE A 214 2.86 -3.58 10.24
CA PHE A 214 2.94 -2.41 11.13
C PHE A 214 2.70 -1.07 10.43
N GLY A 215 2.46 -1.11 9.12
CA GLY A 215 2.42 0.06 8.26
C GLY A 215 3.83 0.47 7.82
N GLN A 216 3.93 1.67 7.26
CA GLN A 216 5.14 2.13 6.58
C GLN A 216 5.78 3.31 7.31
N VAL A 217 7.06 3.51 7.08
CA VAL A 217 7.73 4.77 7.37
C VAL A 217 7.58 5.64 6.13
N VAL A 218 6.86 6.74 6.28
CA VAL A 218 6.59 7.67 5.18
C VAL A 218 7.82 8.54 4.96
N ALA A 219 8.50 8.33 3.85
CA ALA A 219 9.44 9.29 3.30
C ALA A 219 8.66 10.24 2.37
N LYS A 220 8.04 11.29 2.93
CA LYS A 220 7.32 12.27 2.11
C LYS A 220 8.31 12.96 1.18
N THR A 221 8.15 12.79 -0.11
CA THR A 221 8.76 13.69 -1.09
C THR A 221 7.99 15.01 -1.01
N GLN A 222 8.53 15.99 -0.29
CA GLN A 222 7.95 17.32 -0.25
C GLN A 222 8.64 18.15 -1.33
N PHE A 223 7.89 18.50 -2.35
CA PHE A 223 8.29 19.54 -3.28
C PHE A 223 7.81 20.90 -2.79
N GLU A 224 8.43 21.96 -3.27
CA GLU A 224 8.01 23.34 -2.98
C GLU A 224 6.54 23.57 -3.34
N SER A 225 5.84 24.31 -2.51
CA SER A 225 4.46 24.73 -2.78
C SER A 225 4.45 25.83 -3.83
N LEU A 226 3.91 25.53 -5.01
CA LEU A 226 3.76 26.46 -6.14
C LEU A 226 2.30 26.48 -6.60
N ASN A 227 1.90 27.58 -7.23
CA ASN A 227 0.52 27.80 -7.67
C ASN A 227 0.01 26.79 -8.71
N ASN A 228 0.93 26.09 -9.41
CA ASN A 228 0.60 25.09 -10.43
C ASN A 228 0.92 23.65 -10.01
N VAL A 229 1.27 23.40 -8.74
CA VAL A 229 1.58 22.09 -8.17
C VAL A 229 0.44 21.63 -7.28
N TYR A 230 -0.06 20.42 -7.52
CA TYR A 230 -1.19 19.84 -6.82
C TYR A 230 -0.82 18.43 -6.31
N TYR A 231 -1.21 18.11 -5.10
CA TYR A 231 -0.99 16.82 -4.47
C TYR A 231 -2.28 16.00 -4.47
N ILE A 232 -2.20 14.71 -4.80
CA ILE A 232 -3.34 13.78 -4.78
C ILE A 232 -2.95 12.43 -4.18
N GLY A 233 -3.93 11.71 -3.65
CA GLY A 233 -3.74 10.39 -3.04
C GLY A 233 -2.97 10.46 -1.73
N ASP A 234 -2.26 9.39 -1.38
CA ASP A 234 -1.58 9.25 -0.08
C ASP A 234 -0.49 10.30 0.19
N SER A 235 -0.04 11.02 -0.85
CA SER A 235 0.86 12.17 -0.69
C SER A 235 0.22 13.29 0.15
N THR A 236 -1.11 13.35 0.21
CA THR A 236 -1.88 14.30 1.04
C THR A 236 -2.25 13.73 2.42
N GLY A 237 -2.02 12.41 2.63
CA GLY A 237 -2.41 11.71 3.84
C GLY A 237 -3.77 11.00 3.77
N THR A 238 -4.36 10.88 2.57
CA THR A 238 -5.50 9.97 2.36
C THR A 238 -5.06 8.52 2.61
N ARG A 239 -6.03 7.63 2.87
CA ARG A 239 -5.72 6.25 3.24
C ARG A 239 -6.40 5.22 2.36
N THR A 240 -7.32 5.66 1.49
CA THR A 240 -8.09 4.77 0.63
C THR A 240 -7.98 5.19 -0.84
N ILE A 241 -8.13 4.23 -1.75
CA ILE A 241 -8.18 4.50 -3.18
C ILE A 241 -9.38 5.39 -3.49
N ALA A 242 -10.54 5.16 -2.85
CA ALA A 242 -11.74 5.98 -3.02
C ALA A 242 -11.51 7.47 -2.70
N ASP A 243 -10.81 7.77 -1.59
CA ASP A 243 -10.45 9.15 -1.26
C ASP A 243 -9.49 9.76 -2.27
N GLY A 244 -8.52 8.98 -2.73
CA GLY A 244 -7.59 9.41 -3.78
C GLY A 244 -8.31 9.73 -5.11
N ILE A 245 -9.26 8.90 -5.52
CA ILE A 245 -10.12 9.14 -6.69
C ILE A 245 -10.92 10.44 -6.52
N ARG A 246 -11.55 10.64 -5.36
CA ARG A 246 -12.28 11.88 -5.06
C ARG A 246 -11.39 13.10 -5.21
N GLN A 247 -10.20 13.09 -4.59
CA GLN A 247 -9.23 14.20 -4.71
C GLN A 247 -8.77 14.42 -6.16
N ALA A 248 -8.50 13.35 -6.89
CA ALA A 248 -8.11 13.45 -8.30
C ALA A 248 -9.16 14.17 -9.13
N ASN A 249 -10.46 13.84 -8.94
CA ASN A 249 -11.55 14.52 -9.61
C ASN A 249 -11.66 15.99 -9.20
N GLU A 250 -11.55 16.33 -7.90
CA GLU A 250 -11.60 17.70 -7.41
C GLU A 250 -10.49 18.57 -8.01
N ILE A 251 -9.26 18.06 -8.01
CA ILE A 251 -8.11 18.75 -8.60
C ILE A 251 -8.26 18.85 -10.11
N PHE A 252 -8.71 17.79 -10.78
CA PHE A 252 -8.93 17.81 -12.22
C PHE A 252 -9.92 18.90 -12.62
N MET A 253 -11.06 18.98 -11.95
CA MET A 253 -12.05 20.05 -12.20
C MET A 253 -11.46 21.44 -11.97
N LYS A 254 -10.65 21.61 -10.91
CA LYS A 254 -10.01 22.90 -10.60
C LYS A 254 -9.00 23.35 -11.65
N ILE A 255 -8.34 22.44 -12.35
CA ILE A 255 -7.30 22.81 -13.34
C ILE A 255 -7.86 23.03 -14.74
N ILE A 256 -9.05 22.53 -15.04
CA ILE A 256 -9.69 22.68 -16.36
C ILE A 256 -10.71 23.83 -16.43
N TYR A 257 -11.17 24.33 -15.29
CA TYR A 257 -12.06 25.49 -15.16
C TYR A 257 -11.41 26.59 -14.33
#